data_74d7bd737e3af62a19eea8b69473fc52
#
_entry.id   74d7bd737e3af62a19eea8b69473fc52
#
_cell.length_a   1.000
_cell.length_b   1.000
_cell.length_c   1.000
_cell.angle_alpha   90.00
_cell.angle_beta   90.00
_cell.angle_gamma   90.00
#
_symmetry.space_group_name_H-M   'P 1'
#
loop_
_entity.id
_entity.type
_entity.pdbx_description
1 polymer ?
#
loop_
_entity_poly.entity_id
_entity_poly.type
_entity_poly.pdbx_seq_one_letter_code
_entity_poly.pdbx_strand_id
1 'polypeptide(L)'
;MNVINQVLIELLVQLHQITGNLGWAIVAFTALIRLILVPLSIPSMKSQKKIRQIQPELNTLKNKHGDDKKALQVAQMELYKKYNVNPLAGCIPQLVQIVLLFILYRVLISFVSQTQVNGTTINAQFFWLNLTKPDPLFILPVLAAVTQLVLSIMILPGGETPDIVPNDSKNIKVIAENKKEENMADMAASMQKQMLFVMPLMTGFIALRFPSGLALYWVISTVFTIAQQYFMSGLGGLEIYMKRIANFVQKNNRLNQSGSNK
;
A
#
# COMPACT_ATOMS: atom_id res chain seq x y z
N MET A 1 17.58 25.35 8.18
CA MET A 1 16.72 24.51 7.29
C MET A 1 17.65 23.66 6.46
N ASN A 2 17.38 22.36 6.34
CA ASN A 2 18.29 21.47 5.61
C ASN A 2 18.23 21.78 4.11
N VAL A 3 19.37 21.76 3.43
CA VAL A 3 19.51 22.04 1.98
C VAL A 3 18.47 21.27 1.15
N ILE A 4 18.19 20.02 1.52
CA ILE A 4 17.18 19.20 0.86
C ILE A 4 15.78 19.84 0.88
N ASN A 5 15.34 20.40 2.01
CA ASN A 5 14.04 21.07 2.09
C ASN A 5 13.97 22.31 1.20
N GLN A 6 15.06 23.09 1.12
CA GLN A 6 15.13 24.27 0.26
C GLN A 6 15.03 23.90 -1.22
N VAL A 7 15.79 22.89 -1.66
CA VAL A 7 15.75 22.39 -3.04
C VAL A 7 14.34 21.89 -3.41
N LEU A 8 13.67 21.17 -2.51
CA LEU A 8 12.32 20.66 -2.77
C LEU A 8 11.26 21.78 -2.80
N ILE A 9 11.39 22.78 -1.92
CA ILE A 9 10.52 23.97 -1.95
C ILE A 9 10.72 24.72 -3.27
N GLU A 10 11.96 24.97 -3.67
CA GLU A 10 12.27 25.67 -4.90
C GLU A 10 11.76 24.92 -6.14
N LEU A 11 11.92 23.59 -6.17
CA LEU A 11 11.36 22.75 -7.23
C LEU A 11 9.82 22.86 -7.28
N LEU A 12 9.13 22.85 -6.13
CA LEU A 12 7.69 23.00 -6.09
C LEU A 12 7.26 24.40 -6.55
N VAL A 13 8.01 25.46 -6.19
CA VAL A 13 7.77 26.84 -6.66
C VAL A 13 7.91 26.93 -8.17
N GLN A 14 8.99 26.38 -8.74
CA GLN A 14 9.19 26.36 -10.20
C GLN A 14 8.07 25.62 -10.92
N LEU A 15 7.67 24.46 -10.40
CA LEU A 15 6.54 23.71 -10.96
C LEU A 15 5.23 24.50 -10.83
N HIS A 16 5.01 25.21 -9.73
CA HIS A 16 3.85 26.08 -9.58
C HIS A 16 3.86 27.25 -10.59
N GLN A 17 5.01 27.87 -10.85
CA GLN A 17 5.15 28.92 -11.85
C GLN A 17 4.84 28.41 -13.27
N ILE A 18 5.26 27.18 -13.59
CA ILE A 18 5.01 26.57 -14.90
C ILE A 18 3.54 26.16 -15.05
N THR A 19 2.95 25.58 -14.02
CA THR A 19 1.59 25.02 -14.08
C THR A 19 0.50 26.04 -13.75
N GLY A 20 0.86 27.16 -13.11
CA GLY A 20 -0.05 28.22 -12.66
C GLY A 20 -0.98 27.79 -11.51
N ASN A 21 -0.86 26.56 -11.01
CA ASN A 21 -1.74 26.02 -9.97
C ASN A 21 -1.01 25.02 -9.07
N LEU A 22 -1.23 25.14 -7.74
CA LEU A 22 -0.56 24.30 -6.74
C LEU A 22 -0.93 22.80 -6.88
N GLY A 23 -2.16 22.47 -7.27
CA GLY A 23 -2.58 21.08 -7.46
C GLY A 23 -1.80 20.40 -8.57
N TRP A 24 -1.68 21.02 -9.73
CA TRP A 24 -0.86 20.50 -10.83
C TRP A 24 0.62 20.48 -10.49
N ALA A 25 1.10 21.46 -9.73
CA ALA A 25 2.48 21.45 -9.23
C ALA A 25 2.74 20.24 -8.33
N ILE A 26 1.81 19.89 -7.41
CA ILE A 26 1.91 18.69 -6.56
C ILE A 26 1.89 17.40 -7.40
N VAL A 27 1.03 17.31 -8.41
CA VAL A 27 0.98 16.16 -9.32
C VAL A 27 2.30 15.98 -10.05
N ALA A 28 2.82 17.04 -10.68
CA ALA A 28 4.09 17.02 -11.41
C ALA A 28 5.28 16.73 -10.50
N PHE A 29 5.34 17.37 -9.33
CA PHE A 29 6.35 17.11 -8.30
C PHE A 29 6.34 15.64 -7.85
N THR A 30 5.16 15.10 -7.57
CA THR A 30 5.02 13.70 -7.15
C THR A 30 5.52 12.74 -8.23
N ALA A 31 5.11 12.97 -9.49
CA ALA A 31 5.53 12.14 -10.60
C ALA A 31 7.06 12.19 -10.80
N LEU A 32 7.65 13.38 -10.73
CA LEU A 32 9.09 13.58 -10.89
C LEU A 32 9.89 12.88 -9.79
N ILE A 33 9.52 13.07 -8.52
CA ILE A 33 10.18 12.39 -7.40
C ILE A 33 10.03 10.87 -7.51
N ARG A 34 8.84 10.38 -7.89
CA ARG A 34 8.60 8.96 -8.10
C ARG A 34 9.45 8.38 -9.23
N LEU A 35 9.60 9.09 -10.34
CA LEU A 35 10.48 8.67 -11.44
C LEU A 35 11.95 8.55 -10.99
N ILE A 36 12.44 9.53 -10.22
CA ILE A 36 13.80 9.49 -9.66
C ILE A 36 13.99 8.28 -8.72
N LEU A 37 12.94 7.91 -7.97
CA LEU A 37 12.98 6.80 -7.02
C LEU A 37 12.69 5.42 -7.65
N VAL A 38 12.32 5.34 -8.93
CA VAL A 38 12.11 4.05 -9.63
C VAL A 38 13.28 3.10 -9.45
N PRO A 39 14.54 3.47 -9.74
CA PRO A 39 15.66 2.55 -9.62
C PRO A 39 15.84 2.01 -8.19
N LEU A 40 15.54 2.80 -7.17
CA LEU A 40 15.64 2.40 -5.77
C LEU A 40 14.55 1.38 -5.38
N SER A 41 13.36 1.44 -6.01
CA SER A 41 12.24 0.56 -5.71
C SER A 41 12.30 -0.79 -6.45
N ILE A 42 13.05 -0.89 -7.56
CA ILE A 42 13.16 -2.12 -8.37
C ILE A 42 13.62 -3.35 -7.55
N PRO A 43 14.67 -3.29 -6.72
CA PRO A 43 15.10 -4.46 -5.94
C PRO A 43 14.02 -4.96 -4.98
N SER A 44 13.29 -4.05 -4.33
CA SER A 44 12.18 -4.39 -3.44
C SER A 44 11.05 -5.10 -4.19
N MET A 45 10.64 -4.57 -5.35
CA MET A 45 9.59 -5.17 -6.18
C MET A 45 9.98 -6.55 -6.72
N LYS A 46 11.25 -6.73 -7.12
CA LYS A 46 11.79 -8.05 -7.52
C LYS A 46 11.74 -9.04 -6.36
N SER A 47 12.09 -8.62 -5.14
CA SER A 47 11.99 -9.46 -3.95
C SER A 47 10.55 -9.87 -3.66
N GLN A 48 9.60 -8.94 -3.71
CA GLN A 48 8.16 -9.22 -3.54
C GLN A 48 7.64 -10.21 -4.59
N LYS A 49 8.08 -10.09 -5.87
CA LYS A 49 7.73 -11.03 -6.92
C LYS A 49 8.24 -12.44 -6.62
N LYS A 50 9.50 -12.56 -6.17
CA LYS A 50 10.08 -13.85 -5.76
C LYS A 50 9.34 -14.47 -4.57
N ILE A 51 8.99 -13.69 -3.54
CA ILE A 51 8.20 -14.16 -2.39
C ILE A 51 6.88 -14.78 -2.85
N ARG A 52 6.20 -14.13 -3.82
CA ARG A 52 4.97 -14.68 -4.41
C ARG A 52 5.20 -16.01 -5.12
N GLN A 53 6.31 -16.15 -5.83
CA GLN A 53 6.63 -17.39 -6.57
C GLN A 53 6.88 -18.57 -5.65
N ILE A 54 7.48 -18.35 -4.47
CA ILE A 54 7.73 -19.41 -3.49
C ILE A 54 6.57 -19.63 -2.50
N GLN A 55 5.46 -18.91 -2.66
CA GLN A 55 4.28 -19.04 -1.78
C GLN A 55 3.72 -20.47 -1.71
N PRO A 56 3.63 -21.26 -2.81
CA PRO A 56 3.22 -22.67 -2.73
C PRO A 56 4.11 -23.51 -1.81
N GLU A 57 5.45 -23.31 -1.89
CA GLU A 57 6.40 -24.01 -1.01
C GLU A 57 6.24 -23.57 0.45
N LEU A 58 5.99 -22.27 0.70
CA LEU A 58 5.68 -21.75 2.04
C LEU A 58 4.40 -22.39 2.61
N ASN A 59 3.38 -22.57 1.79
CA ASN A 59 2.14 -23.22 2.21
C ASN A 59 2.36 -24.73 2.51
N THR A 60 3.19 -25.40 1.72
CA THR A 60 3.58 -26.80 2.00
C THR A 60 4.33 -26.91 3.33
N LEU A 61 5.24 -25.99 3.64
CA LEU A 61 5.93 -25.96 4.93
C LEU A 61 4.96 -25.74 6.10
N LYS A 62 3.97 -24.85 5.92
CA LYS A 62 2.92 -24.63 6.93
C LYS A 62 2.13 -25.91 7.21
N ASN A 63 1.75 -26.64 6.16
CA ASN A 63 1.00 -27.90 6.33
C ASN A 63 1.87 -28.99 6.97
N LYS A 64 3.18 -28.99 6.71
CA LYS A 64 4.12 -29.97 7.24
C LYS A 64 4.48 -29.75 8.72
N HIS A 65 4.61 -28.48 9.13
CA HIS A 65 5.12 -28.09 10.45
C HIS A 65 4.11 -27.23 11.23
N GLY A 66 2.80 -27.32 10.90
CA GLY A 66 1.76 -26.44 11.46
C GLY A 66 1.68 -26.42 12.97
N ASP A 67 1.99 -27.57 13.63
CA ASP A 67 1.95 -27.71 15.07
C ASP A 67 3.27 -27.28 15.75
N ASP A 68 4.39 -27.30 15.03
CA ASP A 68 5.70 -26.86 15.51
C ASP A 68 6.09 -25.53 14.88
N LYS A 69 5.74 -24.46 15.58
CA LYS A 69 6.00 -23.09 15.11
C LYS A 69 7.50 -22.77 14.99
N LYS A 70 8.36 -23.37 15.84
CA LYS A 70 9.82 -23.16 15.76
C LYS A 70 10.41 -23.81 14.53
N ALA A 71 10.04 -25.08 14.27
CA ALA A 71 10.46 -25.78 13.05
C ALA A 71 9.95 -25.10 11.80
N LEU A 72 8.70 -24.60 11.79
CA LEU A 72 8.15 -23.81 10.68
C LEU A 72 8.95 -22.54 10.41
N GLN A 73 9.29 -21.79 11.45
CA GLN A 73 10.07 -20.54 11.31
C GLN A 73 11.46 -20.81 10.73
N VAL A 74 12.16 -21.84 11.23
CA VAL A 74 13.49 -22.24 10.71
C VAL A 74 13.37 -22.65 9.25
N ALA A 75 12.41 -23.51 8.91
CA ALA A 75 12.20 -23.96 7.53
C ALA A 75 11.84 -22.82 6.57
N GLN A 76 11.03 -21.83 7.01
CA GLN A 76 10.72 -20.64 6.23
C GLN A 76 11.96 -19.77 6.00
N MET A 77 12.79 -19.58 7.04
CA MET A 77 14.00 -18.80 6.92
C MET A 77 15.03 -19.48 5.97
N GLU A 78 15.14 -20.82 6.04
CA GLU A 78 15.96 -21.59 5.11
C GLU A 78 15.46 -21.47 3.67
N LEU A 79 14.14 -21.52 3.47
CA LEU A 79 13.52 -21.31 2.16
C LEU A 79 13.86 -19.92 1.60
N TYR A 80 13.71 -18.86 2.40
CA TYR A 80 14.08 -17.51 1.99
C TYR A 80 15.57 -17.39 1.64
N LYS A 81 16.45 -18.03 2.42
CA LYS A 81 17.90 -18.10 2.11
C LYS A 81 18.16 -18.86 0.82
N LYS A 82 17.54 -20.02 0.62
CA LYS A 82 17.65 -20.84 -0.59
C LYS A 82 17.36 -20.05 -1.87
N TYR A 83 16.31 -19.22 -1.83
CA TYR A 83 15.90 -18.40 -2.98
C TYR A 83 16.54 -17.00 -3.02
N ASN A 84 17.45 -16.69 -2.10
CA ASN A 84 18.08 -15.36 -1.95
C ASN A 84 17.01 -14.25 -1.90
N VAL A 85 16.01 -14.41 -1.03
CA VAL A 85 14.93 -13.47 -0.85
C VAL A 85 14.99 -12.88 0.55
N ASN A 86 14.91 -11.54 0.62
CA ASN A 86 14.79 -10.85 1.90
C ASN A 86 13.33 -10.47 2.15
N PRO A 87 12.65 -11.05 3.15
CA PRO A 87 11.27 -10.73 3.46
C PRO A 87 11.07 -9.28 3.89
N LEU A 88 12.10 -8.65 4.49
CA LEU A 88 12.05 -7.25 4.90
C LEU A 88 12.16 -6.27 3.72
N ALA A 89 12.61 -6.71 2.55
CA ALA A 89 12.68 -5.86 1.37
C ALA A 89 11.27 -5.37 0.93
N GLY A 90 10.21 -6.09 1.29
CA GLY A 90 8.83 -5.71 1.02
C GLY A 90 8.36 -4.43 1.73
N CYS A 91 8.93 -4.08 2.88
CA CYS A 91 8.54 -2.90 3.64
C CYS A 91 9.32 -1.62 3.27
N ILE A 92 10.41 -1.73 2.50
CA ILE A 92 11.25 -0.57 2.11
C ILE A 92 10.42 0.51 1.40
N PRO A 93 9.53 0.21 0.42
CA PRO A 93 8.69 1.23 -0.21
C PRO A 93 7.82 2.00 0.78
N GLN A 94 7.33 1.34 1.82
CA GLN A 94 6.51 1.96 2.86
C GLN A 94 7.32 2.94 3.71
N LEU A 95 8.56 2.60 4.07
CA LEU A 95 9.45 3.51 4.79
C LEU A 95 9.77 4.75 3.95
N VAL A 96 10.09 4.56 2.66
CA VAL A 96 10.31 5.67 1.71
C VAL A 96 9.05 6.55 1.62
N GLN A 97 7.87 5.95 1.57
CA GLN A 97 6.59 6.67 1.53
C GLN A 97 6.39 7.57 2.76
N ILE A 98 6.69 7.07 3.96
CA ILE A 98 6.57 7.83 5.20
C ILE A 98 7.54 9.03 5.19
N VAL A 99 8.78 8.83 4.79
CA VAL A 99 9.78 9.90 4.68
C VAL A 99 9.32 10.98 3.69
N LEU A 100 8.87 10.58 2.51
CA LEU A 100 8.35 11.51 1.50
C LEU A 100 7.13 12.28 1.99
N LEU A 101 6.22 11.61 2.71
CA LEU A 101 5.04 12.23 3.31
C LEU A 101 5.44 13.35 4.29
N PHE A 102 6.39 13.07 5.18
CA PHE A 102 6.88 14.08 6.14
C PHE A 102 7.58 15.25 5.46
N ILE A 103 8.38 14.98 4.43
CA ILE A 103 9.06 16.04 3.67
C ILE A 103 8.02 16.92 3.00
N LEU A 104 7.08 16.34 2.27
CA LEU A 104 6.05 17.11 1.58
C LEU A 104 5.13 17.86 2.54
N TYR A 105 4.78 17.26 3.68
CA TYR A 105 4.02 17.93 4.73
C TYR A 105 4.72 19.22 5.20
N ARG A 106 6.03 19.17 5.46
CA ARG A 106 6.82 20.33 5.82
C ARG A 106 6.87 21.37 4.71
N VAL A 107 7.07 20.91 3.47
CA VAL A 107 7.09 21.77 2.28
C VAL A 107 5.75 22.50 2.12
N LEU A 108 4.62 21.77 2.20
CA LEU A 108 3.29 22.35 2.09
C LEU A 108 2.99 23.35 3.20
N ILE A 109 3.30 23.05 4.47
CA ILE A 109 3.09 23.99 5.56
C ILE A 109 3.92 25.24 5.37
N SER A 110 5.20 25.10 5.02
CA SER A 110 6.07 26.24 4.73
C SER A 110 5.56 27.06 3.55
N PHE A 111 4.99 26.43 2.55
CA PHE A 111 4.45 27.05 1.35
C PHE A 111 3.15 27.80 1.66
N VAL A 112 2.29 27.22 2.48
CA VAL A 112 0.98 27.79 2.85
C VAL A 112 1.11 28.95 3.87
N SER A 113 2.10 28.88 4.75
CA SER A 113 2.35 29.94 5.73
C SER A 113 2.89 31.24 5.10
N GLN A 114 3.34 31.17 3.85
CA GLN A 114 3.82 32.32 3.10
C GLN A 114 2.79 32.67 2.02
N THR A 115 2.10 33.79 2.18
CA THR A 115 1.13 34.32 1.19
C THR A 115 1.79 34.57 -0.16
N GLN A 116 3.11 34.78 -0.17
CA GLN A 116 3.95 34.93 -1.35
C GLN A 116 5.26 34.17 -1.11
N VAL A 117 5.63 33.35 -2.04
CA VAL A 117 6.94 32.69 -2.09
C VAL A 117 7.69 33.25 -3.30
N ASN A 118 8.82 33.91 -3.07
CA ASN A 118 9.62 34.55 -4.12
C ASN A 118 8.81 35.51 -5.02
N GLY A 119 7.85 36.26 -4.44
CA GLY A 119 7.02 37.20 -5.18
C GLY A 119 5.85 36.59 -5.97
N THR A 120 5.66 35.27 -5.89
CA THR A 120 4.57 34.57 -6.56
C THR A 120 3.41 34.35 -5.57
N THR A 121 2.20 34.81 -5.93
CA THR A 121 0.97 34.51 -5.16
C THR A 121 0.57 33.06 -5.36
N ILE A 122 0.31 32.38 -4.26
CA ILE A 122 -0.01 30.95 -4.29
C ILE A 122 -1.52 30.76 -4.47
N ASN A 123 -1.92 30.16 -5.59
CA ASN A 123 -3.28 29.71 -5.79
C ASN A 123 -3.44 28.28 -5.24
N ALA A 124 -4.02 28.17 -4.04
CA ALA A 124 -4.25 26.89 -3.38
C ALA A 124 -5.58 26.23 -3.77
N GLN A 125 -6.38 26.84 -4.66
CA GLN A 125 -7.62 26.25 -5.16
C GLN A 125 -7.31 25.25 -6.30
N PHE A 126 -7.88 24.06 -6.20
CA PHE A 126 -7.74 23.01 -7.19
C PHE A 126 -9.05 22.24 -7.33
N PHE A 127 -9.80 22.46 -8.41
CA PHE A 127 -11.19 22.00 -8.57
C PHE A 127 -12.05 22.46 -7.38
N TRP A 128 -12.60 21.51 -6.63
CA TRP A 128 -13.40 21.77 -5.40
C TRP A 128 -12.53 21.87 -4.13
N LEU A 129 -11.22 21.61 -4.25
CA LEU A 129 -10.31 21.51 -3.12
C LEU A 129 -9.68 22.86 -2.79
N ASN A 130 -9.59 23.14 -1.50
CA ASN A 130 -8.60 24.06 -0.97
C ASN A 130 -7.44 23.21 -0.42
N LEU A 131 -6.31 23.19 -1.12
CA LEU A 131 -5.18 22.29 -0.84
C LEU A 131 -4.55 22.50 0.55
N THR A 132 -4.91 23.59 1.24
CA THR A 132 -4.47 23.91 2.60
C THR A 132 -5.38 23.38 3.68
N LYS A 133 -6.60 22.95 3.31
CA LYS A 133 -7.65 22.45 4.22
C LYS A 133 -7.97 20.99 3.88
N PRO A 134 -8.57 20.25 4.84
CA PRO A 134 -9.09 18.91 4.53
C PRO A 134 -10.12 18.93 3.41
N ASP A 135 -10.25 17.81 2.68
CA ASP A 135 -11.23 17.68 1.60
C ASP A 135 -12.67 17.69 2.14
N PRO A 136 -13.50 18.69 1.79
CA PRO A 136 -14.85 18.80 2.30
C PRO A 136 -15.81 17.72 1.79
N LEU A 137 -15.50 17.09 0.64
CA LEU A 137 -16.32 16.04 0.03
C LEU A 137 -15.83 14.63 0.34
N PHE A 138 -14.74 14.49 1.10
CA PHE A 138 -14.12 13.21 1.45
C PHE A 138 -13.70 12.34 0.25
N ILE A 139 -13.65 12.89 -0.96
CA ILE A 139 -13.30 12.15 -2.19
C ILE A 139 -11.86 11.67 -2.12
N LEU A 140 -10.91 12.55 -1.77
CA LEU A 140 -9.49 12.18 -1.68
C LEU A 140 -9.21 11.13 -0.59
N PRO A 141 -9.76 11.21 0.64
CA PRO A 141 -9.63 10.16 1.64
C PRO A 141 -10.14 8.80 1.16
N VAL A 142 -11.30 8.77 0.49
CA VAL A 142 -11.84 7.52 -0.08
C VAL A 142 -10.95 6.99 -1.20
N LEU A 143 -10.49 7.86 -2.11
CA LEU A 143 -9.55 7.46 -3.17
C LEU A 143 -8.22 6.97 -2.61
N ALA A 144 -7.71 7.59 -1.54
CA ALA A 144 -6.50 7.14 -0.87
C ALA A 144 -6.68 5.73 -0.28
N ALA A 145 -7.80 5.46 0.39
CA ALA A 145 -8.11 4.13 0.92
C ALA A 145 -8.27 3.08 -0.19
N VAL A 146 -9.01 3.41 -1.25
CA VAL A 146 -9.26 2.50 -2.38
C VAL A 146 -7.97 2.19 -3.15
N THR A 147 -7.19 3.21 -3.50
CA THR A 147 -5.91 3.00 -4.20
C THR A 147 -4.93 2.22 -3.35
N GLN A 148 -4.88 2.47 -2.04
CA GLN A 148 -4.06 1.72 -1.10
C GLN A 148 -4.51 0.25 -1.00
N LEU A 149 -5.83 -0.02 -0.99
CA LEU A 149 -6.37 -1.38 -1.01
C LEU A 149 -5.98 -2.12 -2.29
N VAL A 150 -6.13 -1.48 -3.45
CA VAL A 150 -5.73 -2.05 -4.75
C VAL A 150 -4.24 -2.40 -4.72
N LEU A 151 -3.38 -1.49 -4.28
CA LEU A 151 -1.95 -1.73 -4.15
C LEU A 151 -1.65 -2.89 -3.19
N SER A 152 -2.31 -2.94 -2.04
CA SER A 152 -2.13 -4.01 -1.04
C SER A 152 -2.50 -5.38 -1.63
N ILE A 153 -3.62 -5.47 -2.37
CA ILE A 153 -4.03 -6.70 -3.06
C ILE A 153 -3.01 -7.10 -4.13
N MET A 154 -2.49 -6.13 -4.91
CA MET A 154 -1.47 -6.41 -5.94
C MET A 154 -0.16 -6.94 -5.35
N ILE A 155 0.23 -6.46 -4.18
CA ILE A 155 1.47 -6.88 -3.50
C ILE A 155 1.29 -8.24 -2.84
N LEU A 156 0.08 -8.59 -2.42
CA LEU A 156 -0.18 -9.83 -1.68
C LEU A 156 0.29 -11.07 -2.46
N PRO A 157 0.99 -12.00 -1.81
CA PRO A 157 1.28 -13.29 -2.43
C PRO A 157 -0.04 -13.99 -2.74
N GLY A 158 -0.26 -14.33 -4.00
CA GLY A 158 -1.48 -14.96 -4.45
C GLY A 158 -1.67 -16.35 -3.85
N GLY A 159 -2.69 -16.52 -3.10
CA GLY A 159 -3.15 -17.78 -2.56
C GLY A 159 -3.72 -17.60 -1.17
N GLU A 160 -4.98 -17.86 -1.04
CA GLU A 160 -5.78 -17.91 0.18
C GLU A 160 -5.87 -16.59 0.96
N THR A 161 -7.02 -15.92 0.78
CA THR A 161 -7.58 -15.24 1.94
C THR A 161 -7.52 -16.25 3.06
N PRO A 162 -6.83 -15.95 4.18
CA PRO A 162 -6.97 -16.83 5.32
C PRO A 162 -8.47 -16.88 5.60
N ASP A 163 -9.05 -18.08 5.51
CA ASP A 163 -10.35 -18.29 6.05
C ASP A 163 -10.30 -17.72 7.47
N ILE A 164 -11.20 -16.76 7.73
CA ILE A 164 -11.54 -16.38 9.09
C ILE A 164 -12.29 -17.61 9.61
N VAL A 165 -11.53 -18.66 9.92
CA VAL A 165 -12.08 -19.78 10.69
C VAL A 165 -12.16 -19.20 12.10
N PRO A 166 -13.38 -18.99 12.63
CA PRO A 166 -13.51 -18.66 14.03
C PRO A 166 -12.77 -19.78 14.79
N ASN A 167 -11.87 -19.38 15.67
CA ASN A 167 -11.13 -20.33 16.50
C ASN A 167 -12.12 -20.97 17.48
N ASP A 168 -12.77 -22.07 17.06
CA ASP A 168 -13.80 -22.80 17.80
C ASP A 168 -13.17 -23.80 18.80
N SER A 169 -11.92 -23.60 19.18
CA SER A 169 -11.28 -24.37 20.23
C SER A 169 -11.75 -23.85 21.60
N LYS A 170 -12.75 -24.54 22.17
CA LYS A 170 -13.27 -24.35 23.54
C LYS A 170 -12.26 -24.65 24.66
N ASN A 171 -10.96 -24.81 24.37
CA ASN A 171 -9.93 -25.16 25.34
C ASN A 171 -9.15 -23.95 25.82
N ILE A 172 -9.61 -23.37 26.92
CA ILE A 172 -9.04 -22.17 27.57
C ILE A 172 -7.55 -22.35 27.95
N LYS A 173 -7.09 -23.58 28.22
CA LYS A 173 -5.67 -23.87 28.52
C LYS A 173 -4.75 -23.72 27.32
N VAL A 174 -5.19 -24.09 26.13
CA VAL A 174 -4.42 -23.93 24.88
C VAL A 174 -4.31 -22.46 24.49
N ILE A 175 -5.31 -21.64 24.81
CA ILE A 175 -5.30 -20.18 24.58
C ILE A 175 -4.30 -19.47 25.49
N ALA A 176 -4.11 -19.92 26.71
CA ALA A 176 -3.20 -19.31 27.69
C ALA A 176 -1.71 -19.65 27.43
N GLU A 177 -1.43 -20.86 26.97
CA GLU A 177 -0.07 -21.29 26.59
C GLU A 177 0.39 -20.67 25.25
N ASN A 178 -0.52 -20.50 24.29
CA ASN A 178 -0.23 -19.84 23.02
C ASN A 178 0.00 -18.32 23.13
N LYS A 179 -0.41 -17.69 24.22
CA LYS A 179 -0.17 -16.25 24.48
C LYS A 179 1.28 -15.88 24.81
N LYS A 180 2.12 -16.85 25.14
CA LYS A 180 3.52 -16.58 25.58
C LYS A 180 4.59 -16.73 24.48
N GLU A 181 4.27 -17.31 23.34
CA GLU A 181 5.20 -17.42 22.21
C GLU A 181 4.55 -16.90 20.91
N GLU A 182 4.33 -15.58 20.82
CA GLU A 182 4.07 -14.91 19.53
C GLU A 182 5.30 -15.08 18.65
N ASN A 183 5.33 -16.16 17.89
CA ASN A 183 6.42 -16.44 16.95
C ASN A 183 6.43 -15.43 15.81
N MET A 184 7.63 -14.97 15.42
CA MET A 184 7.85 -14.03 14.32
C MET A 184 7.16 -14.44 13.00
N ALA A 185 6.93 -15.74 12.77
CA ALA A 185 6.23 -16.24 11.59
C ALA A 185 4.71 -15.97 11.64
N ASP A 186 4.07 -16.16 12.81
CA ASP A 186 2.66 -15.79 13.01
C ASP A 186 2.49 -14.27 13.02
N MET A 187 3.49 -13.55 13.54
CA MET A 187 3.54 -12.10 13.49
C MET A 187 3.68 -11.61 12.04
N ALA A 188 4.52 -12.21 11.22
CA ALA A 188 4.66 -11.86 9.81
C ALA A 188 3.38 -12.21 9.01
N ALA A 189 2.73 -13.32 9.28
CA ALA A 189 1.47 -13.70 8.64
C ALA A 189 0.29 -12.83 9.10
N SER A 190 0.23 -12.50 10.40
CA SER A 190 -0.78 -11.58 10.94
C SER A 190 -0.53 -10.14 10.49
N MET A 191 0.73 -9.68 10.43
CA MET A 191 1.09 -8.39 9.84
C MET A 191 0.69 -8.32 8.36
N GLN A 192 0.87 -9.39 7.61
CA GLN A 192 0.48 -9.42 6.19
C GLN A 192 -1.04 -9.29 6.02
N LYS A 193 -1.84 -9.92 6.90
CA LYS A 193 -3.31 -9.76 6.94
C LYS A 193 -3.71 -8.34 7.38
N GLN A 194 -3.07 -7.83 8.41
CA GLN A 194 -3.30 -6.47 8.88
C GLN A 194 -2.94 -5.44 7.82
N MET A 195 -1.85 -5.61 7.09
CA MET A 195 -1.48 -4.72 5.98
C MET A 195 -2.55 -4.67 4.89
N LEU A 196 -3.28 -5.76 4.64
CA LEU A 196 -4.30 -5.78 3.59
C LEU A 196 -5.50 -4.87 3.89
N PHE A 197 -6.00 -4.87 5.13
CA PHE A 197 -7.21 -4.14 5.50
C PHE A 197 -6.95 -2.95 6.41
N VAL A 198 -6.07 -3.10 7.39
CA VAL A 198 -5.80 -2.03 8.37
C VAL A 198 -5.08 -0.86 7.72
N MET A 199 -4.10 -1.12 6.85
CA MET A 199 -3.35 -0.06 6.16
C MET A 199 -4.25 0.82 5.27
N PRO A 200 -5.10 0.29 4.38
CA PRO A 200 -6.02 1.11 3.59
C PRO A 200 -6.99 1.92 4.45
N LEU A 201 -7.57 1.32 5.48
CA LEU A 201 -8.47 2.01 6.40
C LEU A 201 -7.76 3.13 7.17
N MET A 202 -6.57 2.83 7.69
CA MET A 202 -5.74 3.81 8.38
C MET A 202 -5.33 4.96 7.45
N THR A 203 -4.96 4.64 6.20
CA THR A 203 -4.63 5.65 5.19
C THR A 203 -5.80 6.59 4.93
N GLY A 204 -7.00 6.05 4.72
CA GLY A 204 -8.20 6.85 4.55
C GLY A 204 -8.51 7.72 5.78
N PHE A 205 -8.42 7.14 6.97
CA PHE A 205 -8.67 7.86 8.24
C PHE A 205 -7.67 8.99 8.48
N ILE A 206 -6.38 8.77 8.19
CA ILE A 206 -5.34 9.80 8.28
C ILE A 206 -5.61 10.90 7.25
N ALA A 207 -5.97 10.53 6.02
CA ALA A 207 -6.26 11.48 4.96
C ALA A 207 -7.45 12.40 5.26
N LEU A 208 -8.41 11.97 6.11
CA LEU A 208 -9.52 12.82 6.58
C LEU A 208 -9.07 14.05 7.38
N ARG A 209 -7.93 13.94 8.07
CA ARG A 209 -7.42 15.00 8.94
C ARG A 209 -6.36 15.86 8.28
N PHE A 210 -5.79 15.41 7.18
CA PHE A 210 -4.72 16.10 6.50
C PHE A 210 -5.24 17.13 5.50
N PRO A 211 -4.46 18.20 5.22
CA PRO A 211 -4.72 19.09 4.10
C PRO A 211 -4.88 18.31 2.79
N SER A 212 -5.85 18.71 1.97
CA SER A 212 -6.17 17.99 0.73
C SER A 212 -5.00 17.95 -0.26
N GLY A 213 -4.06 18.90 -0.21
CA GLY A 213 -2.81 18.84 -0.99
C GLY A 213 -1.95 17.62 -0.64
N LEU A 214 -1.91 17.22 0.64
CA LEU A 214 -1.18 16.04 1.08
C LEU A 214 -1.94 14.75 0.72
N ALA A 215 -3.27 14.76 0.83
CA ALA A 215 -4.10 13.65 0.38
C ALA A 215 -4.00 13.45 -1.14
N LEU A 216 -3.96 14.52 -1.92
CA LEU A 216 -3.73 14.49 -3.37
C LEU A 216 -2.37 13.85 -3.71
N TYR A 217 -1.30 14.31 -3.05
CA TYR A 217 0.02 13.67 -3.18
C TYR A 217 -0.06 12.17 -2.89
N TRP A 218 -0.74 11.76 -1.82
CA TRP A 218 -0.84 10.35 -1.44
C TRP A 218 -1.52 9.53 -2.52
N VAL A 219 -2.66 9.98 -3.02
CA VAL A 219 -3.39 9.30 -4.11
C VAL A 219 -2.51 9.17 -5.35
N ILE A 220 -1.92 10.27 -5.85
CA ILE A 220 -1.06 10.26 -7.05
C ILE A 220 0.15 9.34 -6.86
N SER A 221 0.77 9.42 -5.69
CA SER A 221 1.91 8.60 -5.30
C SER A 221 1.56 7.10 -5.30
N THR A 222 0.38 6.73 -4.79
CA THR A 222 -0.10 5.34 -4.76
C THR A 222 -0.47 4.86 -6.15
N VAL A 223 -1.16 5.67 -6.95
CA VAL A 223 -1.47 5.37 -8.36
C VAL A 223 -0.19 5.12 -9.17
N PHE A 224 0.83 5.95 -8.99
CA PHE A 224 2.13 5.74 -9.62
C PHE A 224 2.74 4.38 -9.21
N THR A 225 2.67 4.05 -7.92
CA THR A 225 3.19 2.77 -7.42
C THR A 225 2.39 1.58 -7.97
N ILE A 226 1.06 1.70 -8.11
CA ILE A 226 0.21 0.70 -8.77
C ILE A 226 0.66 0.47 -10.22
N ALA A 227 0.87 1.56 -10.98
CA ALA A 227 1.37 1.48 -12.34
C ALA A 227 2.74 0.79 -12.39
N GLN A 228 3.68 1.22 -11.55
CA GLN A 228 5.01 0.61 -11.44
C GLN A 228 4.94 -0.89 -11.08
N GLN A 229 4.07 -1.26 -10.13
CA GLN A 229 3.85 -2.64 -9.73
C GLN A 229 3.29 -3.48 -10.89
N TYR A 230 2.37 -2.91 -11.65
CA TYR A 230 1.81 -3.56 -12.84
C TYR A 230 2.89 -3.86 -13.89
N PHE A 231 3.75 -2.92 -14.23
CA PHE A 231 4.85 -3.12 -15.18
C PHE A 231 5.89 -4.13 -14.69
N MET A 232 6.14 -4.20 -13.37
CA MET A 232 7.17 -5.09 -12.81
C MET A 232 6.65 -6.51 -12.55
N SER A 233 5.39 -6.68 -12.19
CA SER A 233 4.86 -7.92 -11.63
C SER A 233 3.46 -8.30 -12.13
N GLY A 234 2.89 -7.53 -13.05
CA GLY A 234 1.51 -7.71 -13.49
C GLY A 234 0.49 -7.37 -12.39
N LEU A 235 -0.72 -7.87 -12.54
CA LEU A 235 -1.82 -7.64 -11.61
C LEU A 235 -1.61 -8.33 -10.25
N GLY A 236 -0.67 -9.27 -10.14
CA GLY A 236 -0.35 -9.93 -8.89
C GLY A 236 -1.53 -10.64 -8.24
N GLY A 237 -1.77 -10.37 -6.94
CA GLY A 237 -2.91 -10.92 -6.21
C GLY A 237 -4.27 -10.52 -6.78
N LEU A 238 -4.37 -9.37 -7.45
CA LEU A 238 -5.63 -8.87 -8.03
C LEU A 238 -6.16 -9.82 -9.12
N GLU A 239 -5.30 -10.48 -9.89
CA GLU A 239 -5.70 -11.44 -10.92
C GLU A 239 -6.49 -12.62 -10.33
N ILE A 240 -6.10 -13.09 -9.15
CA ILE A 240 -6.76 -14.20 -8.46
C ILE A 240 -8.15 -13.79 -8.00
N TYR A 241 -8.27 -12.58 -7.42
CA TYR A 241 -9.57 -12.03 -7.02
C TYR A 241 -10.49 -11.83 -8.22
N MET A 242 -9.98 -11.30 -9.33
CA MET A 242 -10.76 -11.13 -10.57
C MET A 242 -11.26 -12.47 -11.11
N LYS A 243 -10.41 -13.50 -11.15
CA LYS A 243 -10.81 -14.86 -11.57
C LYS A 243 -11.87 -15.46 -10.64
N ARG A 244 -11.74 -15.26 -9.32
CA ARG A 244 -12.75 -15.73 -8.35
C ARG A 244 -14.11 -15.04 -8.57
N ILE A 245 -14.12 -13.72 -8.74
CA ILE A 245 -15.33 -12.94 -9.01
C ILE A 245 -15.97 -13.40 -10.34
N ALA A 246 -15.19 -13.55 -11.40
CA ALA A 246 -15.67 -14.02 -12.68
C ALA A 246 -16.32 -15.42 -12.59
N ASN A 247 -15.68 -16.35 -11.90
CA ASN A 247 -16.21 -17.69 -11.66
C ASN A 247 -17.49 -17.67 -10.80
N PHE A 248 -17.56 -16.80 -9.81
CA PHE A 248 -18.77 -16.65 -8.98
C PHE A 248 -19.95 -16.09 -9.79
N VAL A 249 -19.71 -15.07 -10.62
CA VAL A 249 -20.72 -14.49 -11.52
C VAL A 249 -21.21 -15.54 -12.54
N GLN A 250 -20.29 -16.32 -13.14
CA GLN A 250 -20.66 -17.38 -14.07
C GLN A 250 -21.50 -18.47 -13.40
N LYS A 251 -21.14 -18.85 -12.17
CA LYS A 251 -21.90 -19.86 -11.42
C LYS A 251 -23.32 -19.37 -11.10
N ASN A 252 -23.48 -18.11 -10.67
CA ASN A 252 -24.80 -17.53 -10.42
C ASN A 252 -25.65 -17.43 -11.71
N ASN A 253 -25.06 -17.03 -12.83
CA ASN A 253 -25.77 -16.98 -14.10
C ASN A 253 -26.26 -18.36 -14.55
N ARG A 254 -25.48 -19.44 -14.35
CA ARG A 254 -25.90 -20.82 -14.65
C ARG A 254 -27.05 -21.26 -13.75
N LEU A 255 -27.03 -20.93 -12.47
CA LEU A 255 -28.10 -21.25 -11.52
C LEU A 255 -29.41 -20.54 -11.88
N ASN A 256 -29.35 -19.27 -12.28
CA ASN A 256 -30.52 -18.52 -12.71
C ASN A 256 -31.11 -19.05 -14.02
N GLN A 257 -30.29 -19.54 -14.96
CA GLN A 257 -30.77 -20.16 -16.21
C GLN A 257 -31.39 -21.54 -15.97
N SER A 258 -30.87 -22.32 -15.00
CA SER A 258 -31.45 -23.62 -14.65
C SER A 258 -32.76 -23.52 -13.86
N GLY A 259 -32.98 -22.40 -13.14
CA GLY A 259 -34.23 -22.12 -12.42
C GLY A 259 -35.35 -21.57 -13.33
N SER A 260 -35.03 -20.99 -14.49
CA SER A 260 -36.01 -20.44 -15.46
C SER A 260 -36.59 -21.50 -16.41
N ASN A 261 -36.01 -22.69 -16.45
CA ASN A 261 -36.46 -23.81 -17.31
C ASN A 261 -37.27 -24.88 -16.53
N LYS A 262 -37.74 -24.57 -15.34
CA LYS A 262 -38.71 -25.34 -14.58
C LYS A 262 -40.00 -24.53 -14.44
#